data_77e72e41abae855355207c8cc85f76bf
#
_entry.id   77e72e41abae855355207c8cc85f76bf
#
_cell.length_a   1.000
_cell.length_b   1.000
_cell.length_c   1.000
_cell.angle_alpha   90.00
_cell.angle_beta   90.00
_cell.angle_gamma   90.00
#
_symmetry.space_group_name_H-M   'P 1'
#
loop_
_entity.id
_entity.type
_entity.pdbx_description
1 polymer ?
#
loop_
_entity_poly.entity_id
_entity_poly.type
_entity_poly.pdbx_seq_one_letter_code
_entity_poly.pdbx_strand_id
1 'polypeptide(L)'
;MVAKVYTGTTNGIEGILVCVEADISDGLPMFDMVGYLGAEVKEARERVRTALKNSGFRLPPSHITVNLSPADLRKQGNYFDLPIALSVLAAAGFVRMDELENKIFIGELGLDGKIHPVNGTLVLAECGQKAGIKKAVVPKENAKEAACLQETVVYGTKTLKEIVELLNNPDRLEENRQAVLYETSDKEDDSLDYDELYGQERMKRAAMVASAGFHNLLYIGQPGSGKSMSAKRIPTIMPEMTYKEQLEVTKIYSVAGRLDYKEGLIKKRPFRSPHHTISATALAGGGRFPKPGEISLAHHGVLFLDELAEFKRDTLEIMRQPLEDGKVTISRVNGSCSYPAEFMLVAAMNPCPCGYFPDRSRCRCSVGEIRRYRDRISRPMLDRIDICTEAFAVKFDDLSKAKKGADSSSMRARVTEAINRQRMRYKDEGILFNSQLKGSRLYKYCNLDQQKEELLRQAFESMGLSVRARDRILRVSRTIADLEGSEQIKEAHLAEAISYRSIDRKYWGDM
;
A
#
# COMPACT_ATOMS: atom_id res chain seq x y z
N MET A 1 -12.82 39.39 17.86
CA MET A 1 -13.78 38.45 17.17
C MET A 1 -12.97 37.24 16.76
N VAL A 2 -13.40 36.04 17.16
CA VAL A 2 -12.63 34.80 16.91
C VAL A 2 -12.84 34.33 15.46
N ALA A 3 -11.75 34.25 14.71
CA ALA A 3 -11.75 33.65 13.37
C ALA A 3 -11.47 32.15 13.44
N LYS A 4 -12.20 31.34 12.66
CA LYS A 4 -12.07 29.87 12.62
C LYS A 4 -11.66 29.40 11.24
N VAL A 5 -10.66 28.51 11.19
CA VAL A 5 -10.14 27.88 9.96
C VAL A 5 -10.01 26.39 10.20
N TYR A 6 -10.50 25.58 9.27
CA TYR A 6 -10.39 24.13 9.36
C TYR A 6 -9.16 23.62 8.60
N THR A 7 -8.50 22.66 9.23
CA THR A 7 -7.40 21.87 8.67
C THR A 7 -7.47 20.45 9.22
N GLY A 8 -6.44 19.63 9.06
CA GLY A 8 -6.40 18.30 9.61
C GLY A 8 -5.03 17.94 10.16
N THR A 9 -4.95 16.80 10.82
CA THR A 9 -3.70 16.12 11.16
C THR A 9 -3.78 14.66 10.80
N THR A 10 -2.67 14.03 10.45
CA THR A 10 -2.64 12.63 10.04
C THR A 10 -2.36 11.71 11.23
N ASN A 11 -3.09 10.59 11.32
CA ASN A 11 -2.80 9.46 12.19
C ASN A 11 -2.77 8.19 11.33
N GLY A 12 -1.57 7.75 10.93
CA GLY A 12 -1.44 6.72 9.90
C GLY A 12 -1.97 7.20 8.55
N ILE A 13 -2.95 6.50 7.98
CA ILE A 13 -3.66 6.89 6.74
C ILE A 13 -5.02 7.54 7.00
N GLU A 14 -5.32 7.86 8.24
CA GLU A 14 -6.54 8.56 8.63
C GLU A 14 -6.25 10.02 8.96
N GLY A 15 -7.10 10.91 8.49
CA GLY A 15 -7.06 12.31 8.81
C GLY A 15 -8.02 12.61 9.97
N ILE A 16 -7.60 13.49 10.87
CA ILE A 16 -8.41 13.99 11.98
C ILE A 16 -8.57 15.50 11.82
N LEU A 17 -9.79 15.98 11.83
CA LEU A 17 -10.09 17.40 11.66
C LEU A 17 -9.55 18.22 12.83
N VAL A 18 -8.95 19.37 12.50
CA VAL A 18 -8.44 20.35 13.46
C VAL A 18 -9.04 21.71 13.14
N CYS A 19 -9.57 22.38 14.14
CA CYS A 19 -10.00 23.77 14.04
C CYS A 19 -8.88 24.68 14.59
N VAL A 20 -8.47 25.66 13.79
CA VAL A 20 -7.53 26.72 14.15
C VAL A 20 -8.35 27.97 14.43
N GLU A 21 -8.29 28.48 15.65
CA GLU A 21 -9.02 29.65 16.11
C GLU A 21 -8.01 30.77 16.41
N ALA A 22 -8.20 31.94 15.85
CA ALA A 22 -7.38 33.12 16.16
C ALA A 22 -8.21 34.26 16.73
N ASP A 23 -7.68 34.90 17.75
CA ASP A 23 -8.21 36.13 18.33
C ASP A 23 -7.12 37.19 18.44
N ILE A 24 -7.50 38.43 18.21
CA ILE A 24 -6.62 39.62 18.32
C ILE A 24 -7.23 40.54 19.36
N SER A 25 -6.49 40.77 20.42
CA SER A 25 -6.87 41.68 21.54
C SER A 25 -5.86 42.77 21.76
N ASP A 26 -6.30 43.87 22.37
CA ASP A 26 -5.42 44.96 22.78
C ASP A 26 -4.43 44.47 23.84
N GLY A 27 -3.20 44.88 23.76
CA GLY A 27 -2.15 44.53 24.71
C GLY A 27 -0.72 44.62 24.14
N LEU A 28 0.21 44.12 24.93
CA LEU A 28 1.60 44.00 24.46
C LEU A 28 1.71 43.13 23.20
N PRO A 29 2.48 43.51 22.20
CA PRO A 29 2.64 42.69 20.99
C PRO A 29 3.19 41.29 21.30
N MET A 30 2.31 40.30 21.31
CA MET A 30 2.64 38.89 21.56
C MET A 30 1.97 38.02 20.52
N PHE A 31 2.56 36.85 20.27
CA PHE A 31 1.96 35.81 19.43
C PHE A 31 2.01 34.48 20.19
N ASP A 32 0.89 34.08 20.75
CA ASP A 32 0.76 32.89 21.57
C ASP A 32 0.02 31.79 20.82
N MET A 33 0.51 30.56 20.97
CA MET A 33 -0.11 29.37 20.39
C MET A 33 -0.47 28.36 21.48
N VAL A 34 -1.73 27.94 21.52
CA VAL A 34 -2.31 27.06 22.52
C VAL A 34 -2.74 25.74 21.90
N GLY A 35 -2.56 24.64 22.63
CA GLY A 35 -2.91 23.29 22.24
C GLY A 35 -1.78 22.29 22.50
N TYR A 36 -2.00 21.01 22.18
CA TYR A 36 -0.95 19.98 22.27
C TYR A 36 -0.12 19.97 20.99
N LEU A 37 0.88 20.87 20.90
CA LEU A 37 1.65 21.18 19.72
C LEU A 37 2.97 20.41 19.67
N GLY A 38 3.28 19.78 18.53
CA GLY A 38 4.62 19.27 18.20
C GLY A 38 5.64 20.40 18.01
N ALA A 39 6.92 20.06 17.92
CA ALA A 39 7.98 21.06 17.74
C ALA A 39 7.80 21.86 16.43
N GLU A 40 7.48 21.18 15.34
CA GLU A 40 7.27 21.76 14.01
C GLU A 40 6.14 22.83 14.02
N VAL A 41 5.04 22.54 14.77
CA VAL A 41 3.90 23.46 14.88
C VAL A 41 4.23 24.63 15.81
N LYS A 42 5.04 24.44 16.85
CA LYS A 42 5.51 25.54 17.70
C LYS A 42 6.40 26.53 16.91
N GLU A 43 7.23 26.02 16.01
CA GLU A 43 8.08 26.82 15.12
C GLU A 43 7.27 27.55 14.05
N ALA A 44 6.06 27.12 13.72
CA ALA A 44 5.16 27.76 12.78
C ALA A 44 4.92 29.24 13.14
N ARG A 45 4.94 29.60 14.43
CA ARG A 45 4.79 30.97 14.91
C ARG A 45 5.75 31.94 14.20
N GLU A 46 7.03 31.61 14.17
CA GLU A 46 8.03 32.51 13.57
C GLU A 46 7.96 32.49 12.03
N ARG A 47 7.66 31.32 11.43
CA ARG A 47 7.49 31.23 9.98
C ARG A 47 6.28 32.04 9.53
N VAL A 48 5.13 31.88 10.17
CA VAL A 48 3.89 32.63 9.85
C VAL A 48 4.07 34.12 10.02
N ARG A 49 4.63 34.57 11.14
CA ARG A 49 4.88 35.98 11.41
C ARG A 49 5.75 36.62 10.32
N THR A 50 6.81 35.92 9.92
CA THR A 50 7.72 36.40 8.88
C THR A 50 7.06 36.39 7.50
N ALA A 51 6.33 35.32 7.16
CA ALA A 51 5.61 35.18 5.90
C ALA A 51 4.55 36.28 5.73
N LEU A 52 3.77 36.56 6.76
CA LEU A 52 2.78 37.64 6.79
C LEU A 52 3.41 38.99 6.49
N LYS A 53 4.51 39.34 7.19
CA LYS A 53 5.25 40.57 6.96
C LYS A 53 5.79 40.70 5.53
N ASN A 54 6.42 39.62 5.03
CA ASN A 54 7.04 39.63 3.69
C ASN A 54 5.98 39.57 2.56
N SER A 55 4.78 39.07 2.85
CA SER A 55 3.63 39.13 1.92
C SER A 55 2.91 40.49 1.91
N GLY A 56 3.39 41.50 2.72
CA GLY A 56 2.85 42.84 2.77
C GLY A 56 1.71 43.05 3.76
N PHE A 57 1.36 42.06 4.57
CA PHE A 57 0.33 42.18 5.61
C PHE A 57 0.92 42.76 6.89
N ARG A 58 0.53 43.97 7.23
CA ARG A 58 0.96 44.66 8.44
C ARG A 58 -0.07 44.43 9.53
N LEU A 59 0.25 43.56 10.47
CA LEU A 59 -0.59 43.34 11.65
C LEU A 59 -0.43 44.53 12.63
N PRO A 60 -1.51 44.94 13.32
CA PRO A 60 -1.42 45.94 14.38
C PRO A 60 -0.57 45.40 15.55
N PRO A 61 0.07 46.29 16.35
CA PRO A 61 0.77 45.87 17.56
C PRO A 61 -0.25 45.45 18.64
N SER A 62 -0.58 44.17 18.66
CA SER A 62 -1.64 43.58 19.49
C SER A 62 -1.24 42.17 19.95
N HIS A 63 -1.97 41.65 20.93
CA HIS A 63 -1.80 40.29 21.41
C HIS A 63 -2.60 39.34 20.52
N ILE A 64 -1.91 38.45 19.84
CA ILE A 64 -2.48 37.43 18.95
C ILE A 64 -2.45 36.10 19.68
N THR A 65 -3.62 35.47 19.85
CA THR A 65 -3.73 34.13 20.42
C THR A 65 -4.28 33.17 19.36
N VAL A 66 -3.58 32.06 19.11
CA VAL A 66 -4.01 31.02 18.20
C VAL A 66 -4.20 29.71 18.95
N ASN A 67 -5.41 29.17 18.92
CA ASN A 67 -5.75 27.88 19.55
C ASN A 67 -5.96 26.81 18.47
N LEU A 68 -5.38 25.62 18.66
CA LEU A 68 -5.55 24.45 17.78
C LEU A 68 -6.35 23.36 18.52
N SER A 69 -7.63 23.24 18.20
CA SER A 69 -8.58 22.30 18.79
C SER A 69 -8.72 21.02 17.96
N PRO A 70 -8.94 19.83 18.58
CA PRO A 70 -9.08 19.55 20.02
C PRO A 70 -7.74 19.51 20.78
N ALA A 71 -7.75 19.82 22.09
CA ALA A 71 -6.53 19.99 22.88
C ALA A 71 -5.81 18.67 23.23
N ASP A 72 -6.50 17.56 23.26
CA ASP A 72 -6.00 16.21 23.58
C ASP A 72 -5.23 15.58 22.42
N LEU A 73 -5.48 16.03 21.19
CA LEU A 73 -4.82 15.54 19.99
C LEU A 73 -3.48 16.26 19.75
N ARG A 74 -2.40 15.51 19.62
CA ARG A 74 -1.09 16.07 19.26
C ARG A 74 -1.06 16.50 17.78
N LYS A 75 -0.82 17.81 17.54
CA LYS A 75 -0.68 18.37 16.20
C LYS A 75 0.78 18.25 15.75
N GLN A 76 0.99 17.68 14.57
CA GLN A 76 2.31 17.45 13.98
C GLN A 76 2.28 17.78 12.48
N GLY A 77 3.43 18.16 11.93
CA GLY A 77 3.57 18.51 10.52
C GLY A 77 3.56 19.99 10.24
N ASN A 78 4.03 20.37 9.04
CA ASN A 78 4.21 21.75 8.63
C ASN A 78 2.97 22.34 7.94
N TYR A 79 1.98 21.52 7.64
CA TYR A 79 0.76 21.94 6.93
C TYR A 79 -0.19 22.82 7.75
N PHE A 80 0.16 23.13 8.99
CA PHE A 80 -0.57 24.08 9.84
C PHE A 80 -0.23 25.55 9.56
N ASP A 81 0.87 25.83 8.88
CA ASP A 81 1.33 27.22 8.67
C ASP A 81 0.29 28.05 7.93
N LEU A 82 -0.26 27.54 6.84
CA LEU A 82 -1.28 28.22 6.05
C LEU A 82 -2.58 28.47 6.83
N PRO A 83 -3.21 27.49 7.50
CA PRO A 83 -4.43 27.73 8.29
C PRO A 83 -4.20 28.67 9.47
N ILE A 84 -3.02 28.65 10.12
CA ILE A 84 -2.66 29.62 11.17
C ILE A 84 -2.58 31.03 10.58
N ALA A 85 -1.89 31.21 9.45
CA ALA A 85 -1.78 32.51 8.80
C ALA A 85 -3.15 33.08 8.40
N LEU A 86 -4.01 32.23 7.82
CA LEU A 86 -5.35 32.66 7.40
C LEU A 86 -6.27 32.99 8.58
N SER A 87 -6.19 32.25 9.69
CA SER A 87 -6.97 32.58 10.90
C SER A 87 -6.56 33.93 11.48
N VAL A 88 -5.25 34.23 11.50
CA VAL A 88 -4.74 35.53 11.96
C VAL A 88 -5.13 36.66 10.99
N LEU A 89 -5.05 36.44 9.67
CA LEU A 89 -5.45 37.44 8.67
C LEU A 89 -6.97 37.73 8.73
N ALA A 90 -7.79 36.73 8.99
CA ALA A 90 -9.22 36.93 9.12
C ALA A 90 -9.56 37.66 10.44
N ALA A 91 -8.90 37.32 11.56
CA ALA A 91 -9.06 38.05 12.82
C ALA A 91 -8.61 39.51 12.70
N ALA A 92 -7.60 39.81 11.82
CA ALA A 92 -7.13 41.18 11.51
C ALA A 92 -7.98 41.88 10.44
N GLY A 93 -9.00 41.27 9.86
CA GLY A 93 -9.89 41.87 8.87
C GLY A 93 -9.34 41.90 7.41
N PHE A 94 -8.25 41.17 7.11
CA PHE A 94 -7.70 41.07 5.74
C PHE A 94 -8.44 40.04 4.88
N VAL A 95 -9.13 39.05 5.52
CA VAL A 95 -9.89 38.03 4.86
C VAL A 95 -11.30 37.98 5.46
N ARG A 96 -12.30 37.83 4.62
CA ARG A 96 -13.69 37.69 5.03
C ARG A 96 -13.90 36.34 5.74
N MET A 97 -14.50 36.33 6.92
CA MET A 97 -14.69 35.11 7.75
C MET A 97 -15.64 34.10 7.07
N ASP A 98 -16.69 34.60 6.39
CA ASP A 98 -17.65 33.79 5.66
C ASP A 98 -17.00 32.95 4.54
N GLU A 99 -15.92 33.45 3.94
CA GLU A 99 -15.17 32.75 2.92
C GLU A 99 -14.24 31.65 3.46
N LEU A 100 -14.00 31.58 4.76
CA LEU A 100 -13.26 30.50 5.39
C LEU A 100 -14.14 29.30 5.75
N GLU A 101 -15.45 29.54 5.87
CA GLU A 101 -16.41 28.49 6.17
C GLU A 101 -16.49 27.46 5.03
N ASN A 102 -16.77 26.20 5.38
CA ASN A 102 -16.90 25.10 4.41
C ASN A 102 -15.66 24.84 3.53
N LYS A 103 -14.50 25.30 3.96
CA LYS A 103 -13.20 25.05 3.30
C LYS A 103 -12.20 24.46 4.28
N ILE A 104 -11.42 23.46 3.84
CA ILE A 104 -10.24 22.96 4.55
C ILE A 104 -8.99 23.56 3.92
N PHE A 105 -8.06 24.04 4.73
CA PHE A 105 -6.83 24.70 4.29
C PHE A 105 -5.62 23.87 4.71
N ILE A 106 -4.72 23.62 3.77
CA ILE A 106 -3.57 22.75 3.94
C ILE A 106 -2.37 23.39 3.25
N GLY A 107 -1.24 23.57 3.94
CA GLY A 107 -0.02 24.08 3.30
C GLY A 107 1.04 24.54 4.29
N GLU A 108 2.29 24.41 3.90
CA GLU A 108 3.46 24.94 4.57
C GLU A 108 3.80 26.32 3.98
N LEU A 109 4.21 27.27 4.82
CA LEU A 109 4.60 28.59 4.36
C LEU A 109 6.13 28.78 4.39
N GLY A 110 6.67 29.19 3.25
CA GLY A 110 7.99 29.78 3.18
C GLY A 110 8.03 31.20 3.78
N LEU A 111 9.19 31.63 4.24
CA LEU A 111 9.38 32.98 4.79
C LEU A 111 9.07 34.09 3.78
N ASP A 112 9.10 33.80 2.48
CA ASP A 112 8.75 34.69 1.36
C ASP A 112 7.23 34.68 1.06
N GLY A 113 6.43 33.94 1.80
CA GLY A 113 4.98 33.80 1.60
C GLY A 113 4.58 32.80 0.52
N LYS A 114 5.52 32.03 -0.05
CA LYS A 114 5.18 30.90 -0.93
C LYS A 114 4.55 29.76 -0.13
N ILE A 115 3.63 29.06 -0.77
CA ILE A 115 2.98 27.87 -0.21
C ILE A 115 3.71 26.65 -0.78
N HIS A 116 4.35 25.87 0.09
CA HIS A 116 5.09 24.67 -0.26
C HIS A 116 4.24 23.41 -0.19
N PRO A 117 4.53 22.39 -1.03
CA PRO A 117 3.82 21.11 -1.01
C PRO A 117 4.05 20.37 0.31
N VAL A 118 3.04 19.61 0.72
CA VAL A 118 3.06 18.84 1.97
C VAL A 118 2.65 17.39 1.72
N ASN A 119 3.16 16.49 2.57
CA ASN A 119 2.80 15.09 2.51
C ASN A 119 1.45 14.83 3.20
N GLY A 120 0.67 13.88 2.67
CA GLY A 120 -0.61 13.49 3.27
C GLY A 120 -1.78 14.39 2.88
N THR A 121 -1.64 15.24 1.87
CA THR A 121 -2.70 16.17 1.43
C THR A 121 -4.00 15.45 1.10
N LEU A 122 -3.94 14.29 0.43
CA LEU A 122 -5.12 13.48 0.13
C LEU A 122 -5.88 13.06 1.39
N VAL A 123 -5.15 12.61 2.41
CA VAL A 123 -5.71 12.17 3.70
C VAL A 123 -6.32 13.34 4.46
N LEU A 124 -5.65 14.50 4.43
CA LEU A 124 -6.14 15.73 5.07
C LEU A 124 -7.39 16.28 4.37
N ALA A 125 -7.43 16.27 3.03
CA ALA A 125 -8.61 16.68 2.28
C ALA A 125 -9.79 15.72 2.50
N GLU A 126 -9.54 14.41 2.55
CA GLU A 126 -10.56 13.40 2.84
C GLU A 126 -11.17 13.58 4.25
N CYS A 127 -10.38 13.97 5.25
CA CYS A 127 -10.95 14.21 6.58
C CYS A 127 -11.91 15.40 6.58
N GLY A 128 -11.63 16.44 5.80
CA GLY A 128 -12.57 17.54 5.56
C GLY A 128 -13.87 17.04 4.93
N GLN A 129 -13.78 16.25 3.87
CA GLN A 129 -14.92 15.66 3.18
C GLN A 129 -15.81 14.81 4.13
N LYS A 130 -15.19 13.96 4.96
CA LYS A 130 -15.89 13.16 5.98
C LYS A 130 -16.61 14.01 7.04
N ALA A 131 -16.11 15.21 7.29
CA ALA A 131 -16.72 16.19 8.18
C ALA A 131 -17.77 17.08 7.49
N GLY A 132 -18.09 16.83 6.21
CA GLY A 132 -19.04 17.60 5.43
C GLY A 132 -18.45 18.83 4.72
N ILE A 133 -17.14 19.05 4.82
CA ILE A 133 -16.42 20.15 4.15
C ILE A 133 -16.00 19.67 2.76
N LYS A 134 -16.63 20.21 1.71
CA LYS A 134 -16.43 19.76 0.32
C LYS A 134 -15.46 20.62 -0.50
N LYS A 135 -14.86 21.65 0.09
CA LYS A 135 -13.91 22.54 -0.59
C LYS A 135 -12.53 22.43 0.10
N ALA A 136 -11.46 22.21 -0.68
CA ALA A 136 -10.10 22.12 -0.18
C ALA A 136 -9.19 23.13 -0.88
N VAL A 137 -8.45 23.91 -0.09
CA VAL A 137 -7.44 24.84 -0.57
C VAL A 137 -6.08 24.27 -0.18
N VAL A 138 -5.27 23.97 -1.20
CA VAL A 138 -4.02 23.21 -1.05
C VAL A 138 -2.90 23.85 -1.86
N PRO A 139 -1.62 23.52 -1.61
CA PRO A 139 -0.53 23.91 -2.48
C PRO A 139 -0.79 23.49 -3.93
N LYS A 140 -0.37 24.31 -4.90
CA LYS A 140 -0.62 24.05 -6.34
C LYS A 140 -0.10 22.69 -6.78
N GLU A 141 1.03 22.26 -6.25
CA GLU A 141 1.66 20.98 -6.53
C GLU A 141 0.82 19.79 -6.02
N ASN A 142 0.16 19.94 -4.86
CA ASN A 142 -0.71 18.91 -4.29
C ASN A 142 -2.15 18.90 -4.87
N ALA A 143 -2.49 19.85 -5.73
CA ALA A 143 -3.87 20.00 -6.20
C ALA A 143 -4.37 18.76 -6.97
N LYS A 144 -3.50 18.12 -7.77
CA LYS A 144 -3.85 16.88 -8.50
C LYS A 144 -4.11 15.71 -7.55
N GLU A 145 -3.31 15.59 -6.49
CA GLU A 145 -3.47 14.60 -5.43
C GLU A 145 -4.82 14.75 -4.71
N ALA A 146 -5.13 15.96 -4.24
CA ALA A 146 -6.39 16.25 -3.55
C ALA A 146 -7.61 16.08 -4.48
N ALA A 147 -7.49 16.41 -5.77
CA ALA A 147 -8.55 16.30 -6.77
C ALA A 147 -8.92 14.83 -7.11
N CYS A 148 -8.17 13.85 -6.59
CA CYS A 148 -8.57 12.44 -6.66
C CYS A 148 -9.85 12.13 -5.87
N LEU A 149 -10.26 12.99 -4.94
CA LEU A 149 -11.50 12.86 -4.19
C LEU A 149 -12.68 13.33 -5.04
N GLN A 150 -13.59 12.42 -5.41
CA GLN A 150 -14.69 12.69 -6.35
C GLN A 150 -15.66 13.80 -5.92
N GLU A 151 -15.90 13.98 -4.63
CA GLU A 151 -16.87 14.95 -4.09
C GLU A 151 -16.22 16.21 -3.52
N THR A 152 -14.90 16.40 -3.72
CA THR A 152 -14.17 17.55 -3.18
C THR A 152 -13.80 18.51 -4.30
N VAL A 153 -14.15 19.78 -4.15
CA VAL A 153 -13.69 20.86 -5.01
C VAL A 153 -12.35 21.35 -4.51
N VAL A 154 -11.33 21.34 -5.36
CA VAL A 154 -9.95 21.66 -4.98
C VAL A 154 -9.48 22.94 -5.64
N TYR A 155 -8.87 23.82 -4.85
CA TYR A 155 -8.25 25.05 -5.28
C TYR A 155 -6.74 24.99 -5.00
N GLY A 156 -5.93 25.05 -6.04
CA GLY A 156 -4.46 25.02 -5.91
C GLY A 156 -3.88 26.44 -5.88
N THR A 157 -3.14 26.79 -4.83
CA THR A 157 -2.57 28.14 -4.64
C THR A 157 -1.06 28.08 -4.45
N LYS A 158 -0.35 29.15 -4.86
CA LYS A 158 1.11 29.24 -4.83
C LYS A 158 1.65 30.18 -3.73
N THR A 159 0.90 31.21 -3.38
CA THR A 159 1.36 32.21 -2.42
C THR A 159 0.25 32.64 -1.46
N LEU A 160 0.63 33.12 -0.28
CA LEU A 160 -0.29 33.65 0.72
C LEU A 160 -1.06 34.88 0.20
N LYS A 161 -0.43 35.69 -0.61
CA LYS A 161 -1.08 36.87 -1.23
C LYS A 161 -2.16 36.44 -2.23
N GLU A 162 -1.86 35.47 -3.09
CA GLU A 162 -2.80 34.91 -4.07
C GLU A 162 -4.05 34.36 -3.37
N ILE A 163 -3.89 33.57 -2.31
CA ILE A 163 -5.04 32.98 -1.62
C ILE A 163 -5.92 34.04 -0.94
N VAL A 164 -5.33 35.09 -0.35
CA VAL A 164 -6.10 36.21 0.24
C VAL A 164 -6.90 36.94 -0.83
N GLU A 165 -6.28 37.20 -2.00
CA GLU A 165 -6.97 37.80 -3.15
C GLU A 165 -8.13 36.93 -3.67
N LEU A 166 -7.93 35.63 -3.76
CA LEU A 166 -8.95 34.68 -4.20
C LEU A 166 -10.10 34.53 -3.19
N LEU A 167 -9.82 34.49 -1.90
CA LEU A 167 -10.84 34.41 -0.85
C LEU A 167 -11.71 35.67 -0.80
N ASN A 168 -11.12 36.84 -1.08
CA ASN A 168 -11.87 38.10 -1.13
C ASN A 168 -12.63 38.32 -2.47
N ASN A 169 -12.40 37.45 -3.48
CA ASN A 169 -13.05 37.47 -4.79
C ASN A 169 -13.56 36.06 -5.17
N PRO A 170 -14.74 35.65 -4.70
CA PRO A 170 -15.27 34.30 -4.89
C PRO A 170 -15.32 33.84 -6.35
N ASP A 171 -15.65 34.70 -7.30
CA ASP A 171 -15.69 34.36 -8.73
C ASP A 171 -14.32 33.91 -9.26
N ARG A 172 -13.23 34.61 -8.88
CA ARG A 172 -11.86 34.23 -9.22
C ARG A 172 -11.43 32.94 -8.54
N LEU A 173 -11.94 32.68 -7.33
CA LEU A 173 -11.68 31.43 -6.64
C LEU A 173 -12.25 30.23 -7.44
N GLU A 174 -13.49 30.36 -7.95
CA GLU A 174 -14.10 29.31 -8.77
C GLU A 174 -13.37 29.10 -10.11
N GLU A 175 -12.84 30.16 -10.75
CA GLU A 175 -11.97 30.05 -11.93
C GLU A 175 -10.68 29.26 -11.67
N ASN A 176 -10.15 29.33 -10.44
CA ASN A 176 -8.94 28.60 -10.03
C ASN A 176 -9.19 27.15 -9.58
N ARG A 177 -10.40 26.64 -9.82
CA ARG A 177 -10.78 25.26 -9.52
C ARG A 177 -9.91 24.27 -10.29
N GLN A 178 -9.33 23.30 -9.59
CA GLN A 178 -8.61 22.20 -10.23
C GLN A 178 -9.63 21.27 -10.89
N ALA A 179 -9.52 21.08 -12.19
CA ALA A 179 -10.31 20.08 -12.88
C ALA A 179 -9.94 18.66 -12.36
N VAL A 180 -10.94 17.84 -12.15
CA VAL A 180 -10.71 16.40 -11.88
C VAL A 180 -10.26 15.79 -13.20
N LEU A 181 -8.96 15.63 -13.35
CA LEU A 181 -8.39 15.01 -14.54
C LEU A 181 -8.43 13.50 -14.33
N TYR A 182 -9.45 12.85 -14.90
CA TYR A 182 -9.38 11.44 -15.25
C TYR A 182 -8.51 11.28 -16.51
N GLU A 183 -7.25 11.75 -16.44
CA GLU A 183 -6.33 11.43 -17.52
C GLU A 183 -6.10 9.93 -17.51
N THR A 184 -6.63 9.27 -18.48
CA THR A 184 -6.19 7.96 -18.94
C THR A 184 -4.83 8.15 -19.61
N SER A 185 -3.80 8.45 -18.85
CA SER A 185 -2.44 8.36 -19.36
C SER A 185 -2.04 6.88 -19.35
N ASP A 186 -2.62 6.14 -20.26
CA ASP A 186 -2.18 4.80 -20.64
C ASP A 186 -0.87 4.89 -21.43
N LYS A 187 0.18 5.37 -20.80
CA LYS A 187 1.51 4.90 -21.15
C LYS A 187 1.66 3.58 -20.42
N GLU A 188 1.11 2.53 -21.02
CA GLU A 188 1.56 1.18 -20.72
C GLU A 188 3.07 1.20 -20.90
N ASP A 189 3.79 1.11 -19.81
CA ASP A 189 5.21 0.77 -19.83
C ASP A 189 5.24 -0.74 -20.07
N ASP A 190 4.96 -1.10 -21.34
CA ASP A 190 4.76 -2.45 -21.85
C ASP A 190 6.06 -3.26 -21.96
N SER A 191 7.10 -2.84 -21.20
CA SER A 191 8.42 -3.46 -21.30
C SER A 191 8.51 -4.86 -20.68
N LEU A 192 7.54 -5.29 -19.85
CA LEU A 192 7.60 -6.58 -19.15
C LEU A 192 6.46 -7.51 -19.57
N ASP A 193 6.77 -8.52 -20.38
CA ASP A 193 5.80 -9.54 -20.79
C ASP A 193 6.24 -10.95 -20.38
N TYR A 194 5.28 -11.83 -20.06
CA TYR A 194 5.53 -13.24 -19.77
C TYR A 194 5.97 -14.05 -20.99
N ASP A 195 5.77 -13.56 -22.20
CA ASP A 195 6.26 -14.22 -23.43
C ASP A 195 7.80 -14.28 -23.47
N GLU A 196 8.50 -13.35 -22.80
CA GLU A 196 9.95 -13.36 -22.63
C GLU A 196 10.47 -14.44 -21.65
N LEU A 197 9.57 -15.08 -20.88
CA LEU A 197 9.93 -16.16 -19.97
C LEU A 197 9.79 -17.52 -20.68
N TYR A 198 10.86 -18.01 -21.26
CA TYR A 198 10.85 -19.25 -22.04
C TYR A 198 10.85 -20.51 -21.17
N GLY A 199 10.08 -21.53 -21.56
CA GLY A 199 10.16 -22.88 -21.02
C GLY A 199 9.78 -23.07 -19.55
N GLN A 200 9.12 -22.09 -18.91
CA GLN A 200 8.78 -22.07 -17.46
C GLN A 200 7.27 -22.21 -17.22
N GLU A 201 6.61 -23.14 -17.91
CA GLU A 201 5.14 -23.29 -17.86
C GLU A 201 4.59 -23.52 -16.46
N ARG A 202 5.33 -24.26 -15.61
CA ARG A 202 4.93 -24.46 -14.18
C ARG A 202 4.98 -23.16 -13.39
N MET A 203 5.99 -22.32 -13.61
CA MET A 203 6.09 -21.02 -12.94
C MET A 203 5.01 -20.06 -13.44
N LYS A 204 4.72 -20.03 -14.75
CA LYS A 204 3.63 -19.23 -15.33
C LYS A 204 2.28 -19.67 -14.76
N ARG A 205 2.02 -20.99 -14.69
CA ARG A 205 0.78 -21.53 -14.10
C ARG A 205 0.66 -21.16 -12.63
N ALA A 206 1.72 -21.33 -11.83
CA ALA A 206 1.75 -20.97 -10.43
C ALA A 206 1.51 -19.45 -10.24
N ALA A 207 2.11 -18.58 -11.09
CA ALA A 207 1.88 -17.15 -11.08
C ALA A 207 0.43 -16.79 -11.39
N MET A 208 -0.21 -17.45 -12.37
CA MET A 208 -1.63 -17.26 -12.69
C MET A 208 -2.53 -17.65 -11.52
N VAL A 209 -2.32 -18.82 -10.92
CA VAL A 209 -3.10 -19.30 -9.76
C VAL A 209 -2.92 -18.35 -8.57
N ALA A 210 -1.66 -17.94 -8.31
CA ALA A 210 -1.36 -17.00 -7.23
C ALA A 210 -2.04 -15.64 -7.45
N SER A 211 -1.97 -15.09 -8.65
CA SER A 211 -2.59 -13.81 -9.00
C SER A 211 -4.12 -13.87 -8.96
N ALA A 212 -4.72 -14.97 -9.43
CA ALA A 212 -6.17 -15.14 -9.45
C ALA A 212 -6.80 -15.26 -8.07
N GLY A 213 -6.09 -15.88 -7.11
CA GLY A 213 -6.59 -16.05 -5.74
C GLY A 213 -5.95 -15.11 -4.73
N PHE A 214 -5.02 -14.25 -5.15
CA PHE A 214 -4.18 -13.42 -4.27
C PHE A 214 -3.42 -14.28 -3.24
N HIS A 215 -2.84 -15.40 -3.71
CA HIS A 215 -2.11 -16.37 -2.90
C HIS A 215 -0.62 -16.03 -2.79
N ASN A 216 -0.03 -16.27 -1.62
CA ASN A 216 1.41 -16.13 -1.41
C ASN A 216 2.18 -17.23 -2.14
N LEU A 217 3.26 -16.85 -2.84
CA LEU A 217 3.98 -17.70 -3.78
C LEU A 217 5.47 -17.77 -3.44
N LEU A 218 6.04 -18.98 -3.46
CA LEU A 218 7.48 -19.21 -3.33
C LEU A 218 8.03 -19.95 -4.56
N TYR A 219 9.02 -19.33 -5.19
CA TYR A 219 9.85 -19.95 -6.23
C TYR A 219 11.12 -20.56 -5.63
N ILE A 220 11.38 -21.82 -5.89
CA ILE A 220 12.60 -22.50 -5.47
C ILE A 220 13.32 -23.01 -6.73
N GLY A 221 14.58 -22.66 -6.92
CA GLY A 221 15.32 -23.12 -8.10
C GLY A 221 16.73 -22.58 -8.20
N GLN A 222 17.47 -23.10 -9.15
CA GLN A 222 18.87 -22.72 -9.40
C GLN A 222 19.00 -21.23 -9.75
N PRO A 223 20.18 -20.63 -9.52
CA PRO A 223 20.47 -19.29 -10.03
C PRO A 223 20.24 -19.23 -11.56
N GLY A 224 19.72 -18.13 -12.08
CA GLY A 224 19.46 -17.94 -13.50
C GLY A 224 18.22 -18.68 -14.05
N SER A 225 17.38 -19.32 -13.20
CA SER A 225 16.17 -20.02 -13.63
C SER A 225 14.95 -19.11 -13.92
N GLY A 226 15.10 -17.79 -13.88
CA GLY A 226 14.03 -16.84 -14.22
C GLY A 226 13.08 -16.46 -13.06
N LYS A 227 13.38 -16.85 -11.81
CA LYS A 227 12.53 -16.56 -10.63
C LYS A 227 12.18 -15.09 -10.46
N SER A 228 13.21 -14.23 -10.41
CA SER A 228 13.05 -12.78 -10.25
C SER A 228 12.41 -12.15 -11.50
N MET A 229 12.66 -12.72 -12.67
CA MET A 229 12.04 -12.31 -13.93
C MET A 229 10.53 -12.58 -13.94
N SER A 230 10.11 -13.78 -13.48
CA SER A 230 8.69 -14.11 -13.32
C SER A 230 8.02 -13.22 -12.28
N ALA A 231 8.65 -13.02 -11.12
CA ALA A 231 8.09 -12.20 -10.03
C ALA A 231 7.80 -10.76 -10.46
N LYS A 232 8.72 -10.12 -11.20
CA LYS A 232 8.54 -8.74 -11.70
C LYS A 232 7.39 -8.61 -12.69
N ARG A 233 6.98 -9.70 -13.36
CA ARG A 233 5.88 -9.73 -14.31
C ARG A 233 4.52 -10.02 -13.70
N ILE A 234 4.44 -10.43 -12.42
CA ILE A 234 3.16 -10.71 -11.75
C ILE A 234 2.18 -9.53 -11.83
N PRO A 235 2.58 -8.27 -11.59
CA PRO A 235 1.67 -7.14 -11.72
C PRO A 235 1.02 -7.03 -13.12
N THR A 236 1.69 -7.48 -14.18
CA THR A 236 1.18 -7.40 -15.56
C THR A 236 0.01 -8.35 -15.82
N ILE A 237 -0.13 -9.42 -15.03
CA ILE A 237 -1.22 -10.39 -15.14
C ILE A 237 -2.31 -10.21 -14.07
N MET A 238 -2.12 -9.30 -13.11
CA MET A 238 -3.15 -8.94 -12.14
C MET A 238 -4.18 -8.01 -12.78
N PRO A 239 -5.46 -8.02 -12.34
CA PRO A 239 -6.45 -7.07 -12.82
C PRO A 239 -6.11 -5.66 -12.33
N GLU A 240 -6.63 -4.68 -13.04
CA GLU A 240 -6.54 -3.28 -12.62
C GLU A 240 -7.15 -3.07 -11.23
N MET A 241 -6.59 -2.10 -10.52
CA MET A 241 -7.15 -1.70 -9.23
C MET A 241 -8.47 -0.96 -9.40
N THR A 242 -9.44 -1.27 -8.55
CA THR A 242 -10.66 -0.46 -8.43
C THR A 242 -10.30 0.94 -7.92
N TYR A 243 -11.16 1.93 -8.15
CA TYR A 243 -10.96 3.28 -7.63
C TYR A 243 -10.69 3.31 -6.12
N LYS A 244 -11.40 2.46 -5.35
CA LYS A 244 -11.17 2.35 -3.90
C LYS A 244 -9.77 1.84 -3.57
N GLU A 245 -9.30 0.78 -4.24
CA GLU A 245 -7.93 0.26 -4.07
C GLU A 245 -6.88 1.31 -4.48
N GLN A 246 -7.10 2.02 -5.60
CA GLN A 246 -6.22 3.10 -6.04
C GLN A 246 -6.13 4.22 -5.01
N LEU A 247 -7.25 4.61 -4.41
CA LEU A 247 -7.31 5.65 -3.39
C LEU A 247 -6.56 5.23 -2.11
N GLU A 248 -6.75 3.98 -1.66
CA GLU A 248 -6.05 3.43 -0.48
C GLU A 248 -4.53 3.40 -0.69
N VAL A 249 -4.07 2.94 -1.85
CA VAL A 249 -2.64 2.95 -2.21
C VAL A 249 -2.11 4.39 -2.26
N THR A 250 -2.84 5.29 -2.92
CA THR A 250 -2.40 6.70 -3.04
C THR A 250 -2.26 7.37 -1.68
N LYS A 251 -3.17 7.12 -0.73
CA LYS A 251 -3.06 7.63 0.65
C LYS A 251 -1.79 7.17 1.35
N ILE A 252 -1.43 5.88 1.21
CA ILE A 252 -0.20 5.34 1.82
C ILE A 252 1.03 6.06 1.24
N TYR A 253 1.09 6.21 -0.09
CA TYR A 253 2.21 6.88 -0.76
C TYR A 253 2.26 8.38 -0.46
N SER A 254 1.12 9.04 -0.34
CA SER A 254 0.99 10.44 0.07
C SER A 254 1.58 10.66 1.47
N VAL A 255 1.14 9.89 2.48
CA VAL A 255 1.67 9.99 3.86
C VAL A 255 3.14 9.59 3.94
N ALA A 256 3.59 8.64 3.12
CA ALA A 256 5.00 8.26 3.04
C ALA A 256 5.89 9.34 2.41
N GLY A 257 5.31 10.34 1.74
CA GLY A 257 6.06 11.33 0.94
C GLY A 257 6.72 10.72 -0.29
N ARG A 258 6.06 9.70 -0.88
CA ARG A 258 6.55 8.97 -2.06
C ARG A 258 5.61 9.09 -3.27
N LEU A 259 4.62 9.96 -3.20
CA LEU A 259 3.75 10.27 -4.31
C LEU A 259 4.43 11.29 -5.24
N ASP A 260 4.43 11.02 -6.55
CA ASP A 260 4.81 12.04 -7.53
C ASP A 260 3.64 13.03 -7.65
N TYR A 261 3.90 14.31 -7.35
CA TYR A 261 2.88 15.37 -7.44
C TYR A 261 2.33 15.58 -8.87
N LYS A 262 3.02 15.06 -9.90
CA LYS A 262 2.55 15.10 -11.28
C LYS A 262 1.50 14.03 -11.58
N GLU A 263 1.57 12.90 -10.84
CA GLU A 263 0.63 11.79 -10.94
C GLU A 263 -0.46 11.97 -9.89
N GLY A 264 -1.66 12.15 -10.08
CA GLY A 264 -2.68 12.23 -9.05
C GLY A 264 -2.89 10.88 -8.37
N LEU A 265 -3.64 9.98 -9.00
CA LEU A 265 -4.01 8.67 -8.48
C LEU A 265 -3.04 7.58 -8.95
N ILE A 266 -2.57 6.74 -8.04
CA ILE A 266 -1.76 5.57 -8.39
C ILE A 266 -2.67 4.49 -8.98
N LYS A 267 -2.55 4.24 -10.28
CA LYS A 267 -3.37 3.27 -11.03
C LYS A 267 -2.73 1.88 -11.13
N LYS A 268 -1.38 1.82 -11.21
CA LYS A 268 -0.63 0.56 -11.31
C LYS A 268 -0.48 -0.10 -9.95
N ARG A 269 -0.64 -1.44 -9.89
CA ARG A 269 -0.40 -2.20 -8.66
C ARG A 269 1.05 -2.05 -8.21
N PRO A 270 1.31 -1.71 -6.94
CA PRO A 270 2.67 -1.58 -6.42
C PRO A 270 3.46 -2.89 -6.54
N PHE A 271 4.71 -2.78 -6.96
CA PHE A 271 5.69 -3.86 -6.87
C PHE A 271 6.86 -3.39 -6.00
N ARG A 272 6.98 -3.96 -4.80
CA ARG A 272 8.03 -3.61 -3.86
C ARG A 272 9.02 -4.75 -3.73
N SER A 273 10.31 -4.47 -3.91
CA SER A 273 11.38 -5.47 -3.86
C SER A 273 12.53 -4.97 -2.98
N PRO A 274 12.36 -5.03 -1.65
CA PRO A 274 13.42 -4.62 -0.74
C PRO A 274 14.59 -5.60 -0.81
N HIS A 275 15.81 -5.08 -0.67
CA HIS A 275 17.01 -5.90 -0.59
C HIS A 275 17.04 -6.69 0.72
N HIS A 276 17.64 -7.88 0.75
CA HIS A 276 17.68 -8.75 1.93
C HIS A 276 18.37 -8.13 3.16
N THR A 277 19.18 -7.08 2.98
CA THR A 277 19.81 -6.31 4.09
C THR A 277 18.89 -5.30 4.75
N ILE A 278 17.64 -5.16 4.30
CA ILE A 278 16.68 -4.20 4.86
C ILE A 278 16.51 -4.40 6.36
N SER A 279 16.40 -3.30 7.11
CA SER A 279 16.08 -3.38 8.53
C SER A 279 14.59 -3.70 8.75
N ALA A 280 14.29 -4.32 9.89
CA ALA A 280 12.92 -4.59 10.33
C ALA A 280 12.05 -3.32 10.35
N THR A 281 12.61 -2.19 10.79
CA THR A 281 11.92 -0.89 10.80
C THR A 281 11.65 -0.35 9.40
N ALA A 282 12.56 -0.52 8.45
CA ALA A 282 12.33 -0.09 7.08
C ALA A 282 11.29 -0.98 6.37
N LEU A 283 11.25 -2.28 6.72
CA LEU A 283 10.29 -3.22 6.17
C LEU A 283 8.88 -2.97 6.71
N ALA A 284 8.69 -2.91 8.03
CA ALA A 284 7.37 -2.74 8.65
C ALA A 284 6.93 -1.27 8.76
N GLY A 285 7.87 -0.36 8.78
CA GLY A 285 7.62 1.04 9.08
C GLY A 285 8.02 1.39 10.51
N GLY A 286 8.05 2.67 10.81
CA GLY A 286 8.46 3.18 12.12
C GLY A 286 9.06 4.56 12.07
N GLY A 287 9.95 4.86 13.01
CA GLY A 287 10.53 6.17 13.22
C GLY A 287 9.96 6.88 14.45
N ARG A 288 10.48 8.08 14.75
CA ARG A 288 9.95 8.94 15.83
C ARG A 288 8.50 9.34 15.53
N PHE A 289 8.23 9.62 14.26
CA PHE A 289 6.90 9.79 13.68
C PHE A 289 6.65 8.56 12.80
N PRO A 290 5.73 7.68 13.17
CA PRO A 290 5.52 6.45 12.43
C PRO A 290 5.20 6.70 10.97
N LYS A 291 6.04 6.16 10.07
CA LYS A 291 5.80 6.17 8.62
C LYS A 291 5.59 4.74 8.11
N PRO A 292 4.81 4.55 7.04
CA PRO A 292 4.63 3.22 6.46
C PRO A 292 5.95 2.68 5.89
N GLY A 293 6.17 1.37 6.06
CA GLY A 293 7.30 0.64 5.49
C GLY A 293 6.99 -0.02 4.15
N GLU A 294 7.95 -0.81 3.63
CA GLU A 294 7.81 -1.51 2.35
C GLU A 294 6.60 -2.46 2.31
N ILE A 295 6.23 -3.06 3.45
CA ILE A 295 5.03 -3.91 3.58
C ILE A 295 3.75 -3.12 3.25
N SER A 296 3.58 -1.94 3.83
CA SER A 296 2.41 -1.09 3.56
C SER A 296 2.46 -0.44 2.17
N LEU A 297 3.66 -0.12 1.68
CA LEU A 297 3.84 0.38 0.31
C LEU A 297 3.53 -0.68 -0.76
N ALA A 298 3.49 -1.97 -0.40
CA ALA A 298 3.07 -3.06 -1.27
C ALA A 298 1.56 -3.32 -1.25
N HIS A 299 0.78 -2.53 -0.49
CA HIS A 299 -0.67 -2.70 -0.36
C HIS A 299 -1.37 -2.79 -1.72
N HIS A 300 -2.30 -3.76 -1.87
CA HIS A 300 -2.99 -4.14 -3.12
C HIS A 300 -2.06 -4.51 -4.29
N GLY A 301 -0.79 -4.76 -3.99
CA GLY A 301 0.24 -5.12 -4.96
C GLY A 301 1.05 -6.33 -4.54
N VAL A 302 2.32 -6.34 -4.90
CA VAL A 302 3.26 -7.44 -4.70
C VAL A 302 4.43 -6.98 -3.83
N LEU A 303 4.70 -7.72 -2.76
CA LEU A 303 5.96 -7.65 -2.02
C LEU A 303 6.84 -8.82 -2.44
N PHE A 304 7.92 -8.52 -3.17
CA PHE A 304 8.86 -9.52 -3.65
C PHE A 304 10.09 -9.59 -2.76
N LEU A 305 10.36 -10.77 -2.20
CA LEU A 305 11.56 -11.05 -1.43
C LEU A 305 12.47 -12.01 -2.22
N ASP A 306 13.47 -11.45 -2.89
CA ASP A 306 14.49 -12.26 -3.53
C ASP A 306 15.51 -12.78 -2.50
N GLU A 307 16.09 -13.94 -2.75
CA GLU A 307 17.03 -14.58 -1.83
C GLU A 307 16.47 -14.73 -0.40
N LEU A 308 15.22 -15.23 -0.27
CA LEU A 308 14.47 -15.28 0.99
C LEU A 308 15.30 -15.80 2.18
N ALA A 309 16.13 -16.81 1.97
CA ALA A 309 16.97 -17.39 3.01
C ALA A 309 18.13 -16.50 3.47
N GLU A 310 18.42 -15.38 2.78
CA GLU A 310 19.46 -14.43 3.16
C GLU A 310 18.94 -13.28 4.06
N PHE A 311 17.61 -13.12 4.16
CA PHE A 311 17.03 -12.16 5.10
C PHE A 311 17.32 -12.57 6.54
N LYS A 312 17.51 -11.58 7.40
CA LYS A 312 17.61 -11.80 8.84
C LYS A 312 16.30 -12.41 9.37
N ARG A 313 16.40 -13.40 10.24
CA ARG A 313 15.25 -14.10 10.82
C ARG A 313 14.25 -13.14 11.46
N ASP A 314 14.72 -12.18 12.24
CA ASP A 314 13.86 -11.19 12.93
C ASP A 314 13.09 -10.32 11.92
N THR A 315 13.70 -10.01 10.76
CA THR A 315 13.05 -9.26 9.69
C THR A 315 11.92 -10.07 9.04
N LEU A 316 12.09 -11.38 8.86
CA LEU A 316 11.04 -12.25 8.34
C LEU A 316 9.90 -12.48 9.35
N GLU A 317 10.22 -12.60 10.65
CA GLU A 317 9.21 -12.82 11.69
C GLU A 317 8.22 -11.66 11.82
N ILE A 318 8.64 -10.41 11.54
CA ILE A 318 7.74 -9.23 11.55
C ILE A 318 6.64 -9.33 10.50
N MET A 319 6.86 -10.06 9.40
CA MET A 319 5.86 -10.22 8.33
C MET A 319 4.69 -11.13 8.73
N ARG A 320 4.82 -11.89 9.83
CA ARG A 320 3.79 -12.86 10.23
C ARG A 320 2.45 -12.21 10.53
N GLN A 321 2.45 -11.09 11.24
CA GLN A 321 1.23 -10.37 11.56
C GLN A 321 0.58 -9.73 10.32
N PRO A 322 1.30 -8.96 9.49
CA PRO A 322 0.73 -8.41 8.27
C PRO A 322 0.12 -9.45 7.32
N LEU A 323 0.75 -10.62 7.18
CA LEU A 323 0.24 -11.72 6.35
C LEU A 323 -1.04 -12.37 6.90
N GLU A 324 -1.34 -12.24 8.20
CA GLU A 324 -2.57 -12.76 8.82
C GLU A 324 -3.67 -11.71 8.91
N ASP A 325 -3.30 -10.49 9.33
CA ASP A 325 -4.23 -9.42 9.71
C ASP A 325 -4.48 -8.42 8.57
N GLY A 326 -3.67 -8.43 7.50
CA GLY A 326 -3.74 -7.45 6.40
C GLY A 326 -3.39 -6.03 6.83
N LYS A 327 -2.70 -5.85 7.97
CA LYS A 327 -2.29 -4.54 8.49
C LYS A 327 -1.00 -4.62 9.29
N VAL A 328 -0.27 -3.50 9.33
CA VAL A 328 0.89 -3.28 10.21
C VAL A 328 0.50 -2.29 11.29
N THR A 329 0.66 -2.67 12.56
CA THR A 329 0.45 -1.77 13.69
C THR A 329 1.81 -1.34 14.26
N ILE A 330 2.05 -0.04 14.32
CA ILE A 330 3.27 0.56 14.84
C ILE A 330 2.92 1.27 16.15
N SER A 331 3.35 0.71 17.27
CA SER A 331 3.19 1.31 18.59
C SER A 331 4.47 1.99 19.04
N ARG A 332 4.40 3.25 19.45
CA ARG A 332 5.49 4.07 19.97
C ARG A 332 4.99 4.90 21.16
N VAL A 333 5.92 5.46 21.91
CA VAL A 333 5.61 6.35 23.06
C VAL A 333 4.66 7.51 22.69
N ASN A 334 4.75 7.98 21.44
CA ASN A 334 3.95 9.11 20.94
C ASN A 334 2.59 8.70 20.33
N GLY A 335 2.21 7.42 20.40
CA GLY A 335 0.95 6.91 19.87
C GLY A 335 1.09 5.61 19.09
N SER A 336 -0.05 5.03 18.76
CA SER A 336 -0.16 3.84 17.93
C SER A 336 -0.88 4.21 16.63
N CYS A 337 -0.33 3.79 15.50
CA CYS A 337 -0.98 3.92 14.21
C CYS A 337 -0.98 2.59 13.45
N SER A 338 -1.97 2.40 12.60
CA SER A 338 -2.12 1.22 11.77
C SER A 338 -2.08 1.60 10.30
N TYR A 339 -1.36 0.81 9.52
CA TYR A 339 -1.30 0.94 8.06
C TYR A 339 -1.85 -0.32 7.42
N PRO A 340 -2.70 -0.23 6.40
CA PRO A 340 -3.15 -1.39 5.66
C PRO A 340 -1.95 -2.05 4.95
N ALA A 341 -2.03 -3.38 4.84
CA ALA A 341 -0.96 -4.21 4.31
C ALA A 341 -1.52 -5.49 3.68
N GLU A 342 -2.55 -5.35 2.88
CA GLU A 342 -3.06 -6.45 2.05
C GLU A 342 -2.21 -6.53 0.78
N PHE A 343 -1.25 -7.43 0.78
CA PHE A 343 -0.32 -7.62 -0.33
C PHE A 343 -0.15 -9.11 -0.65
N MET A 344 0.21 -9.41 -1.87
CA MET A 344 0.63 -10.73 -2.27
C MET A 344 2.13 -10.89 -2.03
N LEU A 345 2.51 -11.81 -1.13
CA LEU A 345 3.91 -12.14 -0.94
C LEU A 345 4.38 -13.05 -2.07
N VAL A 346 5.39 -12.59 -2.78
CA VAL A 346 6.15 -13.44 -3.72
C VAL A 346 7.57 -13.55 -3.20
N ALA A 347 8.07 -14.76 -3.08
CA ALA A 347 9.42 -14.99 -2.62
C ALA A 347 10.20 -15.88 -3.59
N ALA A 348 11.51 -15.70 -3.64
CA ALA A 348 12.39 -16.56 -4.40
C ALA A 348 13.56 -17.01 -3.53
N MET A 349 13.97 -18.25 -3.67
CA MET A 349 15.15 -18.78 -3.00
C MET A 349 15.87 -19.84 -3.83
N ASN A 350 17.13 -20.05 -3.48
CA ASN A 350 17.88 -21.18 -3.99
C ASN A 350 17.61 -22.44 -3.12
N PRO A 351 17.76 -23.65 -3.65
CA PRO A 351 17.52 -24.87 -2.89
C PRO A 351 18.57 -25.18 -1.82
N CYS A 352 19.75 -24.55 -1.92
CA CYS A 352 20.89 -24.69 -1.01
C CYS A 352 21.85 -23.51 -1.20
N PRO A 353 22.90 -23.32 -0.35
CA PRO A 353 23.86 -22.23 -0.51
C PRO A 353 24.53 -22.14 -1.89
N CYS A 354 24.90 -23.26 -2.51
CA CYS A 354 25.49 -23.26 -3.86
C CYS A 354 24.44 -23.19 -4.98
N GLY A 355 23.15 -23.39 -4.70
CA GLY A 355 22.04 -23.29 -5.64
C GLY A 355 21.75 -24.53 -6.47
N TYR A 356 22.49 -25.63 -6.36
CA TYR A 356 22.42 -26.76 -7.29
C TYR A 356 21.73 -28.03 -6.74
N PHE A 357 21.37 -28.08 -5.45
CA PHE A 357 20.61 -29.20 -4.93
C PHE A 357 19.25 -29.38 -5.66
N PRO A 358 18.80 -30.62 -5.99
CA PRO A 358 19.33 -31.94 -5.60
C PRO A 358 20.39 -32.52 -6.54
N ASP A 359 20.83 -31.82 -7.58
CA ASP A 359 21.85 -32.30 -8.51
C ASP A 359 23.20 -32.47 -7.81
N ARG A 360 23.51 -33.70 -7.39
CA ARG A 360 24.73 -34.03 -6.65
C ARG A 360 26.01 -33.97 -7.51
N SER A 361 25.87 -33.90 -8.83
CA SER A 361 27.02 -33.70 -9.72
C SER A 361 27.58 -32.27 -9.63
N ARG A 362 26.70 -31.29 -9.31
CA ARG A 362 27.03 -29.88 -9.20
C ARG A 362 26.99 -29.35 -7.77
N CYS A 363 26.13 -29.93 -6.93
CA CYS A 363 25.96 -29.53 -5.54
C CYS A 363 27.00 -30.15 -4.61
N ARG A 364 27.83 -29.31 -4.00
CA ARG A 364 28.89 -29.73 -3.05
C ARG A 364 28.48 -29.49 -1.59
N CYS A 365 27.28 -29.01 -1.34
CA CYS A 365 26.81 -28.73 0.03
C CYS A 365 26.55 -30.04 0.79
N SER A 366 27.03 -30.13 2.02
CA SER A 366 26.69 -31.18 2.95
C SER A 366 25.21 -31.11 3.36
N VAL A 367 24.65 -32.21 3.85
CA VAL A 367 23.26 -32.23 4.36
C VAL A 367 23.06 -31.19 5.47
N GLY A 368 24.05 -31.05 6.36
CA GLY A 368 23.99 -30.08 7.47
C GLY A 368 23.98 -28.60 6.98
N GLU A 369 24.72 -28.27 5.91
CA GLU A 369 24.69 -26.92 5.32
C GLU A 369 23.36 -26.64 4.65
N ILE A 370 22.81 -27.61 3.91
CA ILE A 370 21.51 -27.47 3.26
C ILE A 370 20.42 -27.23 4.32
N ARG A 371 20.43 -28.04 5.40
CA ARG A 371 19.48 -27.90 6.50
C ARG A 371 19.60 -26.54 7.18
N ARG A 372 20.79 -26.12 7.59
CA ARG A 372 21.02 -24.79 8.21
C ARG A 372 20.59 -23.63 7.32
N TYR A 373 20.79 -23.72 6.00
CA TYR A 373 20.35 -22.70 5.04
C TYR A 373 18.82 -22.59 5.00
N ARG A 374 18.11 -23.71 4.94
CA ARG A 374 16.64 -23.76 4.88
C ARG A 374 16.00 -23.39 6.23
N ASP A 375 16.60 -23.75 7.35
CA ASP A 375 16.10 -23.46 8.70
C ASP A 375 16.17 -21.95 9.05
N ARG A 376 16.82 -21.12 8.22
CA ARG A 376 16.71 -19.66 8.31
C ARG A 376 15.28 -19.19 8.10
N ILE A 377 14.49 -19.91 7.31
CA ILE A 377 13.06 -19.64 7.10
C ILE A 377 12.28 -20.49 8.12
N SER A 378 11.59 -19.81 9.03
CA SER A 378 10.83 -20.50 10.08
C SER A 378 9.62 -21.24 9.49
N ARG A 379 9.25 -22.39 10.10
CA ARG A 379 8.03 -23.11 9.72
C ARG A 379 6.77 -22.23 9.75
N PRO A 380 6.55 -21.38 10.78
CA PRO A 380 5.43 -20.43 10.76
C PRO A 380 5.41 -19.46 9.57
N MET A 381 6.56 -19.09 9.01
CA MET A 381 6.63 -18.27 7.79
C MET A 381 6.26 -19.10 6.55
N LEU A 382 6.77 -20.32 6.41
CA LEU A 382 6.40 -21.25 5.34
C LEU A 382 4.91 -21.57 5.39
N ASP A 383 4.36 -21.66 6.59
CA ASP A 383 2.93 -21.82 6.79
C ASP A 383 2.06 -20.68 6.28
N ARG A 384 2.59 -19.57 5.85
CA ARG A 384 1.88 -18.44 5.23
C ARG A 384 2.04 -18.36 3.72
N ILE A 385 2.82 -19.28 3.15
CA ILE A 385 2.99 -19.43 1.71
C ILE A 385 2.00 -20.48 1.22
N ASP A 386 1.14 -20.14 0.29
CA ASP A 386 0.09 -21.04 -0.20
C ASP A 386 0.60 -21.94 -1.33
N ILE A 387 1.44 -21.41 -2.21
CA ILE A 387 1.93 -22.06 -3.42
C ILE A 387 3.45 -22.08 -3.40
N CYS A 388 4.03 -23.28 -3.48
CA CYS A 388 5.45 -23.48 -3.72
C CYS A 388 5.65 -24.11 -5.10
N THR A 389 6.56 -23.56 -5.90
CA THR A 389 6.87 -24.12 -7.24
C THR A 389 8.36 -24.15 -7.52
N GLU A 390 8.79 -25.14 -8.27
CA GLU A 390 10.17 -25.26 -8.70
C GLU A 390 10.42 -24.50 -10.01
N ALA A 391 11.54 -23.78 -10.05
CA ALA A 391 12.07 -23.14 -11.24
C ALA A 391 13.24 -23.99 -11.77
N PHE A 392 13.07 -24.58 -12.94
CA PHE A 392 14.10 -25.39 -13.56
C PHE A 392 15.03 -24.54 -14.43
N ALA A 393 16.28 -25.01 -14.61
CA ALA A 393 17.19 -24.38 -15.56
C ALA A 393 16.63 -24.56 -16.98
N VAL A 394 16.61 -23.48 -17.75
CA VAL A 394 16.19 -23.52 -19.17
C VAL A 394 17.30 -24.19 -19.99
N LYS A 395 16.94 -25.18 -20.78
CA LYS A 395 17.87 -25.85 -21.71
C LYS A 395 18.04 -25.00 -22.95
N PHE A 396 19.21 -25.04 -23.55
CA PHE A 396 19.52 -24.30 -24.81
C PHE A 396 18.53 -24.64 -25.92
N ASP A 397 18.14 -25.92 -26.03
CA ASP A 397 17.18 -26.40 -27.02
C ASP A 397 15.78 -25.78 -26.83
N ASP A 398 15.42 -25.46 -25.61
CA ASP A 398 14.14 -24.80 -25.29
C ASP A 398 14.17 -23.32 -25.71
N LEU A 399 15.35 -22.67 -25.71
CA LEU A 399 15.53 -21.30 -26.19
C LEU A 399 15.49 -21.24 -27.72
N SER A 400 16.05 -22.24 -28.41
CA SER A 400 16.13 -22.28 -29.87
C SER A 400 14.82 -22.72 -30.55
N LYS A 401 13.96 -23.49 -29.84
CA LYS A 401 12.66 -23.97 -30.31
C LYS A 401 11.49 -23.18 -29.73
N ALA A 402 11.77 -22.07 -29.08
CA ALA A 402 10.78 -21.31 -28.32
C ALA A 402 9.60 -20.87 -29.21
N LYS A 403 8.51 -21.63 -29.14
CA LYS A 403 7.19 -21.06 -29.43
C LYS A 403 6.97 -19.98 -28.37
N LYS A 404 6.54 -18.78 -28.79
CA LYS A 404 6.10 -17.74 -27.86
C LYS A 404 5.14 -18.39 -26.86
N GLY A 405 5.49 -18.32 -25.59
CA GLY A 405 4.61 -18.80 -24.51
C GLY A 405 3.35 -17.93 -24.39
N ALA A 406 2.51 -18.22 -23.41
CA ALA A 406 1.38 -17.34 -23.09
C ALA A 406 1.91 -15.94 -22.75
N ASP A 407 1.38 -14.92 -23.41
CA ASP A 407 1.66 -13.51 -23.17
C ASP A 407 0.93 -13.00 -21.92
N SER A 408 1.38 -11.89 -21.37
CA SER A 408 0.77 -11.28 -20.17
C SER A 408 -0.70 -10.92 -20.39
N SER A 409 -1.09 -10.53 -21.60
CA SER A 409 -2.47 -10.13 -21.93
C SER A 409 -3.43 -11.31 -21.83
N SER A 410 -3.11 -12.45 -22.43
CA SER A 410 -3.92 -13.67 -22.35
C SER A 410 -3.98 -14.23 -20.93
N MET A 411 -2.87 -14.18 -20.18
CA MET A 411 -2.85 -14.57 -18.78
C MET A 411 -3.72 -13.63 -17.92
N ARG A 412 -3.65 -12.32 -18.12
CA ARG A 412 -4.48 -11.31 -17.44
C ARG A 412 -5.97 -11.53 -17.69
N ALA A 413 -6.36 -11.82 -18.93
CA ALA A 413 -7.75 -12.09 -19.26
C ALA A 413 -8.32 -13.26 -18.44
N ARG A 414 -7.59 -14.38 -18.36
CA ARG A 414 -7.98 -15.56 -17.58
C ARG A 414 -8.03 -15.27 -16.07
N VAL A 415 -7.04 -14.54 -15.55
CA VAL A 415 -6.99 -14.14 -14.14
C VAL A 415 -8.17 -13.23 -13.81
N THR A 416 -8.47 -12.25 -14.67
CA THR A 416 -9.59 -11.31 -14.48
C THR A 416 -10.93 -12.05 -14.47
N GLU A 417 -11.12 -13.02 -15.35
CA GLU A 417 -12.34 -13.82 -15.39
C GLU A 417 -12.53 -14.63 -14.10
N ALA A 418 -11.46 -15.27 -13.59
CA ALA A 418 -11.50 -15.99 -12.32
C ALA A 418 -11.83 -15.08 -11.14
N ILE A 419 -11.26 -13.87 -11.09
CA ILE A 419 -11.55 -12.88 -10.05
C ILE A 419 -12.99 -12.38 -10.14
N ASN A 420 -13.52 -12.18 -11.34
CA ASN A 420 -14.92 -11.78 -11.52
C ASN A 420 -15.89 -12.85 -10.98
N ARG A 421 -15.57 -14.16 -11.17
CA ARG A 421 -16.33 -15.24 -10.54
C ARG A 421 -16.30 -15.17 -9.01
N GLN A 422 -15.15 -14.88 -8.43
CA GLN A 422 -14.99 -14.69 -6.98
C GLN A 422 -15.80 -13.50 -6.48
N ARG A 423 -15.70 -12.35 -7.15
CA ARG A 423 -16.46 -11.14 -6.81
C ARG A 423 -17.98 -11.37 -6.86
N MET A 424 -18.48 -12.10 -7.85
CA MET A 424 -19.91 -12.47 -7.92
C MET A 424 -20.29 -13.41 -6.76
N ARG A 425 -19.45 -14.39 -6.45
CA ARG A 425 -19.70 -15.38 -5.39
C ARG A 425 -19.73 -14.77 -4.00
N TYR A 426 -18.89 -13.75 -3.74
CA TYR A 426 -18.68 -13.15 -2.42
C TYR A 426 -19.26 -11.75 -2.26
N LYS A 427 -20.16 -11.34 -3.18
CA LYS A 427 -20.70 -9.97 -3.28
C LYS A 427 -21.14 -9.37 -1.93
N ASP A 428 -21.78 -10.19 -1.09
CA ASP A 428 -22.38 -9.75 0.18
C ASP A 428 -21.54 -10.15 1.41
N GLU A 429 -20.34 -10.72 1.22
CA GLU A 429 -19.55 -11.28 2.31
C GLU A 429 -18.29 -10.47 2.66
N GLY A 430 -18.00 -9.40 1.93
CA GLY A 430 -16.81 -8.57 2.15
C GLY A 430 -15.49 -9.29 1.86
N ILE A 431 -15.53 -10.36 1.05
CA ILE A 431 -14.37 -11.13 0.59
C ILE A 431 -14.07 -10.75 -0.85
N LEU A 432 -12.80 -10.51 -1.18
CA LEU A 432 -12.37 -10.16 -2.53
C LEU A 432 -11.72 -11.37 -3.25
N PHE A 433 -11.00 -12.21 -2.52
CA PHE A 433 -10.20 -13.30 -3.08
C PHE A 433 -10.35 -14.61 -2.29
N ASN A 434 -10.16 -15.74 -2.97
CA ASN A 434 -10.21 -17.06 -2.34
C ASN A 434 -9.20 -17.23 -1.19
N SER A 435 -8.05 -16.54 -1.22
CA SER A 435 -7.07 -16.59 -0.13
C SER A 435 -7.62 -16.08 1.22
N GLN A 436 -8.66 -15.26 1.19
CA GLN A 436 -9.30 -14.70 2.39
C GLN A 436 -10.36 -15.62 3.02
N LEU A 437 -10.70 -16.74 2.38
CA LEU A 437 -11.65 -17.71 2.93
C LEU A 437 -11.14 -18.34 4.23
N LYS A 438 -11.93 -18.25 5.30
CA LYS A 438 -11.61 -18.80 6.63
C LYS A 438 -12.85 -19.40 7.30
N GLY A 439 -12.64 -20.37 8.21
CA GLY A 439 -13.70 -20.96 9.03
C GLY A 439 -14.87 -21.54 8.22
N SER A 440 -16.09 -21.25 8.62
CA SER A 440 -17.31 -21.78 7.98
C SER A 440 -17.43 -21.41 6.50
N ARG A 441 -16.94 -20.23 6.10
CA ARG A 441 -16.95 -19.80 4.71
C ARG A 441 -16.06 -20.66 3.81
N LEU A 442 -14.92 -21.12 4.32
CA LEU A 442 -14.04 -22.03 3.59
C LEU A 442 -14.79 -23.33 3.23
N TYR A 443 -15.47 -23.95 4.18
CA TYR A 443 -16.21 -25.20 3.95
C TYR A 443 -17.45 -24.98 3.08
N LYS A 444 -18.11 -23.83 3.19
CA LYS A 444 -19.26 -23.48 2.34
C LYS A 444 -18.87 -23.43 0.85
N TYR A 445 -17.74 -22.80 0.51
CA TYR A 445 -17.35 -22.53 -0.87
C TYR A 445 -16.33 -23.53 -1.44
N CYS A 446 -15.70 -24.33 -0.59
CA CYS A 446 -14.74 -25.37 -0.98
C CYS A 446 -15.27 -26.77 -0.59
N ASN A 447 -16.58 -26.99 -0.76
CA ASN A 447 -17.21 -28.28 -0.47
C ASN A 447 -16.65 -29.36 -1.39
N LEU A 448 -16.31 -30.53 -0.82
CA LEU A 448 -15.81 -31.69 -1.52
C LEU A 448 -16.83 -32.86 -1.34
N ASP A 449 -17.00 -33.69 -2.36
CA ASP A 449 -17.69 -34.94 -2.23
C ASP A 449 -16.79 -35.99 -1.53
N GLN A 450 -17.37 -37.15 -1.21
CA GLN A 450 -16.70 -38.19 -0.45
C GLN A 450 -15.41 -38.69 -1.13
N GLN A 451 -15.37 -38.76 -2.45
CA GLN A 451 -14.21 -39.24 -3.20
C GLN A 451 -13.04 -38.25 -3.11
N LYS A 452 -13.32 -36.95 -3.23
CA LYS A 452 -12.31 -35.88 -3.12
C LYS A 452 -11.84 -35.69 -1.67
N GLU A 453 -12.74 -35.84 -0.68
CA GLU A 453 -12.34 -35.85 0.74
C GLU A 453 -11.39 -37.03 1.03
N GLU A 454 -11.62 -38.21 0.45
CA GLU A 454 -10.71 -39.33 0.59
C GLU A 454 -9.34 -39.06 -0.04
N LEU A 455 -9.30 -38.50 -1.25
CA LEU A 455 -8.05 -38.07 -1.88
C LEU A 455 -7.27 -37.08 -1.01
N LEU A 456 -7.97 -36.07 -0.45
CA LEU A 456 -7.36 -35.10 0.44
C LEU A 456 -6.87 -35.73 1.75
N ARG A 457 -7.60 -36.68 2.31
CA ARG A 457 -7.23 -37.44 3.50
C ARG A 457 -5.94 -38.24 3.26
N GLN A 458 -5.87 -38.99 2.14
CA GLN A 458 -4.66 -39.71 1.77
C GLN A 458 -3.44 -38.82 1.61
N ALA A 459 -3.59 -37.65 0.97
CA ALA A 459 -2.54 -36.65 0.88
C ALA A 459 -2.14 -36.13 2.26
N PHE A 460 -3.12 -35.85 3.14
CA PHE A 460 -2.90 -35.36 4.49
C PHE A 460 -2.08 -36.36 5.33
N GLU A 461 -2.43 -37.60 5.32
CA GLU A 461 -1.76 -38.67 6.07
C GLU A 461 -0.36 -38.96 5.49
N SER A 462 -0.27 -39.15 4.17
CA SER A 462 0.99 -39.51 3.51
C SER A 462 2.05 -38.41 3.54
N MET A 463 1.61 -37.16 3.53
CA MET A 463 2.52 -36.02 3.53
C MET A 463 2.70 -35.40 4.92
N GLY A 464 1.99 -35.86 5.96
CA GLY A 464 2.04 -35.28 7.31
C GLY A 464 1.63 -33.81 7.34
N LEU A 465 0.56 -33.45 6.62
CA LEU A 465 0.12 -32.06 6.48
C LEU A 465 -0.50 -31.54 7.78
N SER A 466 -0.35 -30.24 8.02
CA SER A 466 -1.08 -29.56 9.10
C SER A 466 -2.50 -29.17 8.66
N VAL A 467 -3.40 -28.91 9.63
CA VAL A 467 -4.75 -28.39 9.36
C VAL A 467 -4.71 -27.10 8.52
N ARG A 468 -3.73 -26.23 8.78
CA ARG A 468 -3.52 -25.01 7.98
C ARG A 468 -3.14 -25.33 6.54
N ALA A 469 -2.36 -26.37 6.30
CA ALA A 469 -2.01 -26.80 4.95
C ALA A 469 -3.23 -27.34 4.19
N ARG A 470 -4.11 -28.12 4.86
CA ARG A 470 -5.41 -28.54 4.30
C ARG A 470 -6.26 -27.37 3.84
N ASP A 471 -6.44 -26.37 4.70
CA ASP A 471 -7.25 -25.19 4.38
C ASP A 471 -6.68 -24.40 3.18
N ARG A 472 -5.36 -24.36 3.02
CA ARG A 472 -4.72 -23.73 1.85
C ARG A 472 -4.95 -24.55 0.59
N ILE A 473 -4.79 -25.87 0.64
CA ILE A 473 -5.08 -26.73 -0.50
C ILE A 473 -6.51 -26.47 -0.99
N LEU A 474 -7.49 -26.37 -0.09
CA LEU A 474 -8.88 -26.06 -0.46
C LEU A 474 -9.01 -24.69 -1.15
N ARG A 475 -8.40 -23.64 -0.61
CA ARG A 475 -8.43 -22.29 -1.21
C ARG A 475 -7.78 -22.27 -2.59
N VAL A 476 -6.62 -22.89 -2.73
CA VAL A 476 -5.89 -22.98 -4.01
C VAL A 476 -6.69 -23.81 -5.01
N SER A 477 -7.28 -24.94 -4.60
CA SER A 477 -8.14 -25.76 -5.46
C SER A 477 -9.37 -24.99 -5.97
N ARG A 478 -9.99 -24.14 -5.11
CA ARG A 478 -11.09 -23.28 -5.53
C ARG A 478 -10.64 -22.25 -6.57
N THR A 479 -9.43 -21.68 -6.40
CA THR A 479 -8.87 -20.74 -7.36
C THR A 479 -8.55 -21.39 -8.70
N ILE A 480 -8.02 -22.61 -8.68
CA ILE A 480 -7.76 -23.38 -9.91
C ILE A 480 -9.08 -23.68 -10.64
N ALA A 481 -10.12 -24.07 -9.90
CA ALA A 481 -11.45 -24.30 -10.48
C ALA A 481 -12.04 -23.01 -11.08
N ASP A 482 -11.85 -21.86 -10.45
CA ASP A 482 -12.29 -20.56 -10.99
C ASP A 482 -11.56 -20.18 -12.28
N LEU A 483 -10.23 -20.45 -12.37
CA LEU A 483 -9.44 -20.28 -13.59
C LEU A 483 -9.89 -21.18 -14.75
N GLU A 484 -10.47 -22.36 -14.44
CA GLU A 484 -11.00 -23.30 -15.42
C GLU A 484 -12.50 -23.13 -15.68
N GLY A 485 -13.14 -22.13 -15.08
CA GLY A 485 -14.56 -21.88 -15.23
C GLY A 485 -15.48 -22.95 -14.61
N SER A 486 -14.94 -23.74 -13.67
CA SER A 486 -15.69 -24.82 -13.03
C SER A 486 -16.39 -24.34 -11.78
N GLU A 487 -17.70 -24.60 -11.66
CA GLU A 487 -18.48 -24.30 -10.45
C GLU A 487 -18.04 -25.15 -9.27
N GLN A 488 -17.66 -26.39 -9.51
CA GLN A 488 -17.23 -27.33 -8.49
C GLN A 488 -15.72 -27.60 -8.57
N ILE A 489 -15.13 -27.91 -7.42
CA ILE A 489 -13.75 -28.39 -7.35
C ILE A 489 -13.71 -29.82 -7.88
N LYS A 490 -12.92 -30.06 -8.95
CA LYS A 490 -12.68 -31.39 -9.52
C LYS A 490 -11.43 -32.03 -8.90
N GLU A 491 -11.26 -33.34 -9.06
CA GLU A 491 -10.07 -34.08 -8.60
C GLU A 491 -8.77 -33.49 -9.17
N ALA A 492 -8.76 -33.10 -10.45
CA ALA A 492 -7.60 -32.47 -11.08
C ALA A 492 -7.19 -31.18 -10.39
N HIS A 493 -8.17 -30.34 -9.98
CA HIS A 493 -7.89 -29.09 -9.27
C HIS A 493 -7.26 -29.35 -7.89
N LEU A 494 -7.76 -30.39 -7.19
CA LEU A 494 -7.25 -30.80 -5.89
C LEU A 494 -5.83 -31.38 -6.02
N ALA A 495 -5.60 -32.24 -7.02
CA ALA A 495 -4.29 -32.81 -7.30
C ALA A 495 -3.23 -31.74 -7.66
N GLU A 496 -3.60 -30.74 -8.47
CA GLU A 496 -2.71 -29.60 -8.76
C GLU A 496 -2.38 -28.83 -7.47
N ALA A 497 -3.36 -28.51 -6.65
CA ALA A 497 -3.15 -27.78 -5.39
C ALA A 497 -2.28 -28.58 -4.40
N ILE A 498 -2.47 -29.91 -4.29
CA ILE A 498 -1.63 -30.80 -3.48
C ILE A 498 -0.19 -30.79 -4.01
N SER A 499 0.01 -30.76 -5.33
CA SER A 499 1.35 -30.74 -5.94
C SER A 499 2.18 -29.54 -5.52
N TYR A 500 1.57 -28.37 -5.30
CA TYR A 500 2.24 -27.19 -4.77
C TYR A 500 2.72 -27.35 -3.32
N ARG A 501 2.11 -28.24 -2.55
CA ARG A 501 2.52 -28.52 -1.15
C ARG A 501 3.51 -29.70 -1.05
N SER A 502 3.58 -30.57 -2.03
CA SER A 502 4.55 -31.68 -2.04
C SER A 502 6.00 -31.20 -2.05
N ILE A 503 6.23 -29.99 -2.56
CA ILE A 503 7.53 -29.32 -2.58
C ILE A 503 8.03 -29.03 -1.16
N ASP A 504 7.16 -28.74 -0.20
CA ASP A 504 7.53 -28.54 1.19
C ASP A 504 8.21 -29.76 1.77
N ARG A 505 7.65 -30.97 1.52
CA ARG A 505 8.24 -32.22 1.97
C ARG A 505 9.60 -32.49 1.32
N LYS A 506 9.73 -32.18 0.03
CA LYS A 506 10.98 -32.33 -0.72
C LYS A 506 12.12 -31.48 -0.12
N TYR A 507 11.79 -30.28 0.34
CA TYR A 507 12.80 -29.32 0.81
C TYR A 507 12.89 -29.21 2.33
N TRP A 508 11.81 -29.40 3.09
CA TRP A 508 11.76 -29.26 4.56
C TRP A 508 11.28 -30.52 5.30
N GLY A 509 11.01 -31.63 4.57
CA GLY A 509 10.78 -32.93 5.18
C GLY A 509 12.07 -33.52 5.77
N ASP A 510 11.93 -34.56 6.57
CA ASP A 510 13.06 -35.30 7.13
C ASP A 510 13.90 -35.89 5.99
N MET A 511 15.18 -35.50 5.93
CA MET A 511 16.20 -36.03 5.00
C MET A 511 16.98 -37.17 5.66
#